data_ae1cb6a26c3ab8524438b74a3eb1f80b
#
_entry.id   ae1cb6a26c3ab8524438b74a3eb1f80b
#
_cell.length_a   1.000
_cell.length_b   1.000
_cell.length_c   1.000
_cell.angle_alpha   90.00
_cell.angle_beta   90.00
_cell.angle_gamma   90.00
#
_symmetry.space_group_name_H-M   'P 1'
#
loop_
_entity.id
_entity.type
_entity.pdbx_description
1 polymer ?
#
loop_
_entity_poly.entity_id
_entity_poly.type
_entity_poly.pdbx_seq_one_letter_code
_entity_poly.pdbx_strand_id
1 'polypeptide(L)'
;MNVYIRELSRQLCRRAHTLDIFTRRTDPGSPQVTEIDGRTRVIQIDAGPPDAEKASLQRYLPEFRCGVIRFQEEQGRSYDLVHSHYWLSGWVGQALKARWNVPHVIMFHTLGEAKNRSHLSEREPDDRIAGERLVAQGADRVICASEGERRILIDHYGVSPQRAVQVPCGVDTDHFRPMSRAGARRRLGLPQDEPVLLYVGRIEPLKGIDILIRAAAQTEGRFRLLVVGGDGKDAERKEELRRLAEELGIAGNVIFQDAVSHDRLPLYYNAADVCVVPSHYESFGLVAIEAMACG
;
A
#
# COMPACT_ATOMS: atom_id res chain seq x y z
N MET A 1 -0.91 -2.13 0.28
CA MET A 1 -1.15 -3.10 1.39
C MET A 1 -1.39 -4.51 0.86
N ASN A 2 -2.40 -4.74 0.02
CA ASN A 2 -2.72 -6.12 -0.44
C ASN A 2 -1.54 -6.83 -1.13
N VAL A 3 -0.81 -6.15 -2.02
CA VAL A 3 0.39 -6.71 -2.67
C VAL A 3 1.45 -7.08 -1.62
N TYR A 4 1.73 -6.18 -0.67
CA TYR A 4 2.69 -6.43 0.40
C TYR A 4 2.32 -7.68 1.22
N ILE A 5 1.05 -7.78 1.67
CA ILE A 5 0.59 -8.92 2.48
C ILE A 5 0.71 -10.22 1.68
N ARG A 6 0.31 -10.22 0.40
CA ARG A 6 0.42 -11.39 -0.49
C ARG A 6 1.87 -11.86 -0.62
N GLU A 7 2.79 -10.94 -0.92
CA GLU A 7 4.20 -11.31 -1.10
C GLU A 7 4.87 -11.72 0.21
N LEU A 8 4.56 -11.05 1.33
CA LEU A 8 5.02 -11.47 2.66
C LEU A 8 4.53 -12.87 2.99
N SER A 9 3.25 -13.17 2.76
CA SER A 9 2.66 -14.48 3.02
C SER A 9 3.33 -15.57 2.19
N ARG A 10 3.59 -15.31 0.91
CA ARG A 10 4.32 -16.22 0.03
C ARG A 10 5.72 -16.52 0.56
N GLN A 11 6.45 -15.51 1.04
CA GLN A 11 7.80 -15.68 1.59
C GLN A 11 7.80 -16.42 2.94
N LEU A 12 6.79 -16.20 3.79
CA LEU A 12 6.62 -16.93 5.04
C LEU A 12 6.26 -18.40 4.78
N CYS A 13 5.38 -18.66 3.82
CA CYS A 13 5.04 -20.02 3.39
C CYS A 13 6.26 -20.79 2.88
N ARG A 14 7.13 -20.16 2.07
CA ARG A 14 8.42 -20.74 1.64
C ARG A 14 9.35 -21.09 2.80
N ARG A 15 9.19 -20.45 3.96
CA ARG A 15 9.90 -20.74 5.20
C ARG A 15 9.14 -21.72 6.11
N ALA A 16 8.19 -22.46 5.56
CA ALA A 16 7.38 -23.46 6.24
C ALA A 16 6.42 -22.95 7.32
N HIS A 17 6.11 -21.63 7.34
CA HIS A 17 5.03 -21.11 8.17
C HIS A 17 3.66 -21.40 7.56
N THR A 18 2.67 -21.63 8.42
CA THR A 18 1.24 -21.74 8.03
C THR A 18 0.53 -20.44 8.39
N LEU A 19 -0.27 -19.90 7.46
CA LEU A 19 -0.89 -18.60 7.62
C LEU A 19 -2.40 -18.68 7.37
N ASP A 20 -3.14 -18.06 8.28
CA ASP A 20 -4.54 -17.71 8.10
C ASP A 20 -4.65 -16.19 8.02
N ILE A 21 -5.06 -15.68 6.85
CA ILE A 21 -5.22 -14.25 6.59
C ILE A 21 -6.69 -13.89 6.76
N PHE A 22 -7.03 -13.23 7.86
CA PHE A 22 -8.40 -12.79 8.12
C PHE A 22 -8.67 -11.43 7.48
N THR A 23 -9.74 -11.33 6.74
CA THR A 23 -10.21 -10.10 6.13
C THR A 23 -11.73 -9.98 6.21
N ARG A 24 -12.26 -8.76 6.15
CA ARG A 24 -13.70 -8.55 6.09
C ARG A 24 -14.23 -8.98 4.71
N ARG A 25 -15.37 -9.68 4.69
CA ARG A 25 -16.07 -9.99 3.45
C ARG A 25 -16.70 -8.73 2.89
N THR A 26 -16.39 -8.43 1.64
CA THR A 26 -16.98 -7.30 0.88
C THR A 26 -17.81 -7.75 -0.30
N ASP A 27 -17.71 -9.01 -0.68
CA ASP A 27 -18.51 -9.65 -1.71
C ASP A 27 -19.18 -10.89 -1.12
N PRO A 28 -20.53 -10.88 -0.95
CA PRO A 28 -21.27 -12.02 -0.43
C PRO A 28 -21.17 -13.28 -1.29
N GLY A 29 -20.87 -13.15 -2.58
CA GLY A 29 -20.66 -14.27 -3.50
C GLY A 29 -19.30 -14.96 -3.34
N SER A 30 -18.35 -14.33 -2.67
CA SER A 30 -17.03 -14.91 -2.45
C SER A 30 -17.06 -16.02 -1.40
N PRO A 31 -16.27 -17.11 -1.56
CA PRO A 31 -16.17 -18.18 -0.57
C PRO A 31 -15.58 -17.65 0.75
N GLN A 32 -16.05 -18.23 1.86
CA GLN A 32 -15.54 -17.86 3.19
C GLN A 32 -14.05 -18.16 3.32
N VAL A 33 -13.58 -19.27 2.76
CA VAL A 33 -12.18 -19.70 2.80
C VAL A 33 -11.67 -19.88 1.38
N THR A 34 -10.55 -19.26 1.09
CA THR A 34 -9.81 -19.44 -0.19
C THR A 34 -8.40 -19.88 0.12
N GLU A 35 -8.00 -21.03 -0.36
CA GLU A 35 -6.61 -21.49 -0.28
C GLU A 35 -5.77 -20.78 -1.37
N ILE A 36 -4.64 -20.20 -0.95
CA ILE A 36 -3.69 -19.55 -1.86
C ILE A 36 -2.61 -20.55 -2.28
N ASP A 37 -2.15 -21.31 -1.32
CA ASP A 37 -1.19 -22.40 -1.45
C ASP A 37 -1.42 -23.38 -0.29
N GLY A 38 -0.73 -24.52 -0.29
CA GLY A 38 -0.97 -25.57 0.71
C GLY A 38 -0.74 -25.15 2.18
N ARG A 39 -0.33 -23.90 2.47
CA ARG A 39 -0.06 -23.38 3.81
C ARG A 39 -0.67 -22.01 4.10
N THR A 40 -1.25 -21.35 3.11
CA THR A 40 -1.83 -20.01 3.25
C THR A 40 -3.30 -20.01 2.85
N ARG A 41 -4.17 -19.55 3.74
CA ARG A 41 -5.60 -19.38 3.47
C ARG A 41 -6.01 -17.93 3.71
N VAL A 42 -6.93 -17.44 2.90
CA VAL A 42 -7.67 -16.20 3.15
C VAL A 42 -9.05 -16.56 3.71
N ILE A 43 -9.35 -16.05 4.87
CA ILE A 43 -10.61 -16.26 5.58
C ILE A 43 -11.38 -14.95 5.58
N GLN A 44 -12.54 -14.95 4.95
CA GLN A 44 -13.44 -13.81 4.90
C GLN A 44 -14.46 -13.88 6.04
N ILE A 45 -14.47 -12.85 6.89
CA ILE A 45 -15.35 -12.73 8.05
C ILE A 45 -16.44 -11.70 7.72
N ASP A 46 -17.67 -12.09 7.93
CA ASP A 46 -18.82 -11.18 7.85
C ASP A 46 -18.77 -10.22 9.04
N ALA A 47 -18.73 -8.91 8.74
CA ALA A 47 -18.73 -7.85 9.75
C ALA A 47 -19.24 -6.55 9.14
N GLY A 48 -20.46 -6.18 9.48
CA GLY A 48 -21.19 -5.05 8.90
C GLY A 48 -21.55 -5.24 7.43
N PRO A 49 -22.24 -4.24 6.82
CA PRO A 49 -22.64 -4.28 5.42
C PRO A 49 -21.44 -4.41 4.48
N PRO A 50 -21.53 -5.20 3.37
CA PRO A 50 -20.43 -5.37 2.42
C PRO A 50 -19.89 -4.05 1.85
N ASP A 51 -20.76 -3.08 1.62
CA ASP A 51 -20.50 -1.76 1.07
C ASP A 51 -20.20 -0.68 2.12
N ALA A 52 -20.00 -1.07 3.39
CA ALA A 52 -19.73 -0.13 4.47
C ALA A 52 -18.54 0.77 4.14
N GLU A 53 -18.75 2.07 4.29
CA GLU A 53 -17.71 3.09 4.08
C GLU A 53 -16.54 2.92 5.05
N LYS A 54 -15.35 3.23 4.57
CA LYS A 54 -14.10 3.10 5.35
C LYS A 54 -14.17 3.82 6.71
N ALA A 55 -14.80 4.99 6.78
CA ALA A 55 -14.96 5.77 8.00
C ALA A 55 -15.83 5.07 9.06
N SER A 56 -16.74 4.19 8.65
CA SER A 56 -17.65 3.47 9.54
C SER A 56 -17.12 2.11 10.03
N LEU A 57 -16.02 1.59 9.44
CA LEU A 57 -15.52 0.24 9.69
C LEU A 57 -15.16 -0.02 11.16
N GLN A 58 -14.79 1.00 11.91
CA GLN A 58 -14.48 0.88 13.33
C GLN A 58 -15.64 0.29 14.14
N ARG A 59 -16.89 0.57 13.75
CA ARG A 59 -18.11 0.08 14.43
C ARG A 59 -18.25 -1.44 14.36
N TYR A 60 -17.70 -2.06 13.33
CA TYR A 60 -17.82 -3.50 13.04
C TYR A 60 -16.63 -4.32 13.51
N LEU A 61 -15.62 -3.69 14.17
CA LEU A 61 -14.47 -4.41 14.72
C LEU A 61 -14.85 -5.47 15.79
N PRO A 62 -15.83 -5.23 16.70
CA PRO A 62 -16.27 -6.26 17.62
C PRO A 62 -16.86 -7.49 16.91
N GLU A 63 -17.68 -7.27 15.89
CA GLU A 63 -18.27 -8.33 15.07
C GLU A 63 -17.19 -9.12 14.32
N PHE A 64 -16.26 -8.41 13.67
CA PHE A 64 -15.12 -9.02 12.99
C PHE A 64 -14.28 -9.89 13.96
N ARG A 65 -13.95 -9.35 15.14
CA ARG A 65 -13.22 -10.10 16.17
C ARG A 65 -13.94 -11.36 16.59
N CYS A 66 -15.24 -11.28 16.87
CA CYS A 66 -16.06 -12.45 17.24
C CYS A 66 -16.07 -13.50 16.13
N GLY A 67 -16.15 -13.08 14.86
CA GLY A 67 -16.07 -13.97 13.70
C GLY A 67 -14.73 -14.68 13.59
N VAL A 68 -13.63 -13.97 13.81
CA VAL A 68 -12.27 -14.56 13.83
C VAL A 68 -12.12 -15.60 14.93
N ILE A 69 -12.58 -15.30 16.15
CA ILE A 69 -12.51 -16.23 17.30
C ILE A 69 -13.37 -17.47 17.02
N ARG A 70 -14.61 -17.28 16.56
CA ARG A 70 -15.52 -18.39 16.23
C ARG A 70 -14.90 -19.30 15.16
N PHE A 71 -14.37 -18.73 14.08
CA PHE A 71 -13.71 -19.51 13.04
C PHE A 71 -12.54 -20.31 13.59
N GLN A 72 -11.72 -19.72 14.45
CA GLN A 72 -10.58 -20.39 15.09
C GLN A 72 -11.03 -21.57 15.93
N GLU A 73 -12.08 -21.40 16.76
CA GLU A 73 -12.66 -22.44 17.63
C GLU A 73 -13.28 -23.59 16.80
N GLU A 74 -14.06 -23.27 15.76
CA GLU A 74 -14.67 -24.25 14.85
C GLU A 74 -13.64 -25.09 14.10
N GLN A 75 -12.50 -24.49 13.76
CA GLN A 75 -11.39 -25.19 13.07
C GLN A 75 -10.45 -25.92 14.03
N GLY A 76 -10.60 -25.78 15.35
CA GLY A 76 -9.72 -26.37 16.36
C GLY A 76 -8.25 -25.94 16.20
N ARG A 77 -8.01 -24.73 15.71
CA ARG A 77 -6.64 -24.23 15.46
C ARG A 77 -6.09 -23.44 16.63
N SER A 78 -4.76 -23.46 16.76
CA SER A 78 -4.00 -22.54 17.61
C SER A 78 -3.07 -21.70 16.75
N TYR A 79 -2.76 -20.50 17.21
CA TYR A 79 -1.84 -19.57 16.55
C TYR A 79 -0.69 -19.26 17.50
N ASP A 80 0.51 -19.09 16.95
CA ASP A 80 1.71 -18.74 17.71
C ASP A 80 1.98 -17.23 17.68
N LEU A 81 1.38 -16.50 16.73
CA LEU A 81 1.58 -15.08 16.52
C LEU A 81 0.35 -14.45 15.85
N VAL A 82 0.05 -13.22 16.25
CA VAL A 82 -0.85 -12.33 15.50
C VAL A 82 -0.03 -11.25 14.80
N HIS A 83 -0.16 -11.13 13.47
CA HIS A 83 0.45 -10.05 12.70
C HIS A 83 -0.64 -9.19 12.08
N SER A 84 -0.77 -7.96 12.53
CA SER A 84 -1.79 -7.02 12.04
C SER A 84 -1.22 -6.03 11.03
N HIS A 85 -2.03 -5.69 10.04
CA HIS A 85 -1.72 -4.68 9.04
C HIS A 85 -2.77 -3.58 9.08
N TYR A 86 -2.33 -2.34 9.32
CA TYR A 86 -3.18 -1.17 9.54
C TYR A 86 -3.82 -1.12 10.94
N TRP A 87 -4.12 0.09 11.43
CA TRP A 87 -4.53 0.32 12.80
C TRP A 87 -5.85 -0.38 13.21
N LEU A 88 -6.85 -0.47 12.30
CA LEU A 88 -8.12 -1.18 12.59
C LEU A 88 -7.86 -2.66 12.86
N SER A 89 -7.02 -3.30 12.04
CA SER A 89 -6.60 -4.69 12.29
C SER A 89 -5.79 -4.80 13.57
N GLY A 90 -5.00 -3.79 13.91
CA GLY A 90 -4.25 -3.72 15.15
C GLY A 90 -5.14 -3.73 16.40
N TRP A 91 -6.28 -3.06 16.36
CA TRP A 91 -7.28 -3.11 17.43
C TRP A 91 -7.78 -4.53 17.68
N VAL A 92 -8.13 -5.24 16.61
CA VAL A 92 -8.54 -6.65 16.71
C VAL A 92 -7.36 -7.50 17.16
N GLY A 93 -6.18 -7.27 16.63
CA GLY A 93 -4.94 -7.99 16.98
C GLY A 93 -4.61 -7.94 18.47
N GLN A 94 -4.80 -6.78 19.13
CA GLN A 94 -4.62 -6.66 20.58
C GLN A 94 -5.59 -7.55 21.37
N ALA A 95 -6.84 -7.59 20.97
CA ALA A 95 -7.83 -8.43 21.63
C ALA A 95 -7.55 -9.93 21.42
N LEU A 96 -7.08 -10.32 20.21
CA LEU A 96 -6.67 -11.69 19.91
C LEU A 96 -5.40 -12.08 20.66
N LYS A 97 -4.41 -11.18 20.78
CA LYS A 97 -3.23 -11.35 21.65
C LYS A 97 -3.64 -11.78 23.06
N ALA A 98 -4.54 -11.02 23.66
CA ALA A 98 -5.03 -11.30 25.02
C ALA A 98 -5.81 -12.60 25.11
N ARG A 99 -6.68 -12.91 24.11
CA ARG A 99 -7.53 -14.10 24.09
C ARG A 99 -6.74 -15.39 23.89
N TRP A 100 -5.73 -15.35 23.02
CA TRP A 100 -4.94 -16.53 22.65
C TRP A 100 -3.62 -16.62 23.39
N ASN A 101 -3.26 -15.60 24.17
CA ASN A 101 -1.99 -15.48 24.90
C ASN A 101 -0.76 -15.66 24.00
N VAL A 102 -0.76 -14.95 22.87
CA VAL A 102 0.30 -14.99 21.86
C VAL A 102 0.85 -13.58 21.58
N PRO A 103 2.09 -13.43 21.09
CA PRO A 103 2.63 -12.13 20.71
C PRO A 103 1.82 -11.48 19.59
N HIS A 104 1.79 -10.13 19.61
CA HIS A 104 1.18 -9.31 18.57
C HIS A 104 2.23 -8.41 17.93
N VAL A 105 2.36 -8.53 16.61
CA VAL A 105 3.19 -7.68 15.77
C VAL A 105 2.29 -6.82 14.89
N ILE A 106 2.64 -5.56 14.68
CA ILE A 106 1.88 -4.68 13.80
C ILE A 106 2.77 -3.93 12.81
N MET A 107 2.26 -3.72 11.60
CA MET A 107 2.76 -2.78 10.61
C MET A 107 1.62 -1.84 10.18
N PHE A 108 1.80 -0.53 10.37
CA PHE A 108 0.73 0.44 10.12
C PHE A 108 0.51 0.75 8.63
N HIS A 109 1.54 0.65 7.80
CA HIS A 109 1.59 1.06 6.38
C HIS A 109 1.41 2.56 6.15
N THR A 110 0.61 3.23 6.96
CA THR A 110 0.44 4.69 6.99
C THR A 110 0.11 5.11 8.40
N LEU A 111 0.69 6.20 8.85
CA LEU A 111 0.42 6.82 10.15
C LEU A 111 -0.36 8.12 9.94
N GLY A 112 -1.41 8.32 10.73
CA GLY A 112 -2.24 9.52 10.66
C GLY A 112 -1.44 10.78 10.98
N GLU A 113 -0.58 10.76 12.00
CA GLU A 113 0.31 11.86 12.35
C GLU A 113 1.24 12.26 11.19
N ALA A 114 1.79 11.28 10.48
CA ALA A 114 2.65 11.54 9.32
C ALA A 114 1.91 12.24 8.17
N LYS A 115 0.65 11.88 7.95
CA LYS A 115 -0.21 12.55 6.97
C LYS A 115 -0.58 13.97 7.41
N ASN A 116 -0.94 14.16 8.68
CA ASN A 116 -1.29 15.48 9.22
C ASN A 116 -0.12 16.47 9.10
N ARG A 117 1.11 15.99 9.25
CA ARG A 117 2.33 16.80 9.11
C ARG A 117 2.64 17.20 7.67
N SER A 118 2.12 16.50 6.69
CA SER A 118 2.30 16.88 5.28
C SER A 118 1.48 18.11 4.88
N HIS A 119 0.46 18.48 5.65
CA HIS A 119 -0.47 19.60 5.42
C HIS A 119 -1.19 19.60 4.05
N LEU A 120 -1.16 18.48 3.33
CA LEU A 120 -1.64 18.38 1.94
C LEU A 120 -2.86 17.46 1.77
N SER A 121 -3.30 16.85 2.84
CA SER A 121 -4.54 16.07 2.87
C SER A 121 -5.47 16.62 3.95
N GLU A 122 -6.74 16.24 3.87
CA GLU A 122 -7.64 16.45 5.01
C GLU A 122 -7.01 15.88 6.28
N ARG A 123 -7.16 16.62 7.36
CA ARG A 123 -6.63 16.22 8.67
C ARG A 123 -7.24 14.87 9.07
N GLU A 124 -6.39 13.91 9.36
CA GLU A 124 -6.85 12.62 9.89
C GLU A 124 -7.48 12.82 11.28
N PRO A 125 -8.60 12.16 11.56
CA PRO A 125 -9.33 12.34 12.83
C PRO A 125 -8.47 12.03 14.05
N ASP A 126 -8.68 12.79 15.13
CA ASP A 126 -7.95 12.59 16.39
C ASP A 126 -8.19 11.19 16.98
N ASP A 127 -9.39 10.63 16.79
CA ASP A 127 -9.73 9.25 17.19
C ASP A 127 -8.87 8.22 16.49
N ARG A 128 -8.52 8.43 15.21
CA ARG A 128 -7.57 7.58 14.49
C ARG A 128 -6.19 7.64 15.13
N ILE A 129 -5.68 8.84 15.40
CA ILE A 129 -4.36 9.02 16.02
C ILE A 129 -4.32 8.38 17.42
N ALA A 130 -5.37 8.55 18.20
CA ALA A 130 -5.50 7.93 19.52
C ALA A 130 -5.54 6.38 19.41
N GLY A 131 -6.31 5.85 18.45
CA GLY A 131 -6.40 4.42 18.18
C GLY A 131 -5.07 3.83 17.72
N GLU A 132 -4.36 4.49 16.80
CA GLU A 132 -3.02 4.11 16.38
C GLU A 132 -2.04 4.07 17.55
N ARG A 133 -2.10 5.07 18.45
CA ARG A 133 -1.25 5.15 19.64
C ARG A 133 -1.50 3.98 20.60
N LEU A 134 -2.75 3.69 20.91
CA LEU A 134 -3.11 2.56 21.76
C LEU A 134 -2.58 1.24 21.19
N VAL A 135 -2.79 1.01 19.90
CA VAL A 135 -2.33 -0.20 19.22
C VAL A 135 -0.80 -0.30 19.22
N ALA A 136 -0.11 0.80 18.92
CA ALA A 136 1.34 0.84 18.89
C ALA A 136 1.98 0.55 20.26
N GLN A 137 1.38 1.09 21.32
CA GLN A 137 1.84 0.87 22.70
C GLN A 137 1.52 -0.53 23.23
N GLY A 138 0.45 -1.16 22.76
CA GLY A 138 0.04 -2.50 23.18
C GLY A 138 0.70 -3.66 22.43
N ALA A 139 1.27 -3.42 21.25
CA ALA A 139 1.93 -4.43 20.45
C ALA A 139 3.29 -4.83 21.04
N ASP A 140 3.70 -6.09 20.87
CA ASP A 140 5.03 -6.58 21.30
C ASP A 140 6.13 -6.06 20.39
N ARG A 141 5.84 -5.91 19.09
CA ARG A 141 6.72 -5.26 18.11
C ARG A 141 5.90 -4.44 17.13
N VAL A 142 6.46 -3.30 16.73
CA VAL A 142 5.94 -2.45 15.67
C VAL A 142 6.94 -2.45 14.53
N ILE A 143 6.55 -2.97 13.38
CA ILE A 143 7.38 -2.99 12.18
C ILE A 143 7.28 -1.64 11.48
N CYS A 144 8.42 -1.04 11.20
CA CYS A 144 8.58 0.21 10.49
C CYS A 144 9.27 -0.05 9.15
N ALA A 145 8.73 0.45 8.06
CA ALA A 145 9.34 0.29 6.75
C ALA A 145 10.59 1.16 6.55
N SER A 146 10.67 2.29 7.26
CA SER A 146 11.76 3.26 7.17
C SER A 146 12.15 3.82 8.52
N GLU A 147 13.35 4.40 8.61
CA GLU A 147 13.79 5.11 9.82
C GLU A 147 12.93 6.35 10.12
N GLY A 148 12.42 7.02 9.07
CA GLY A 148 11.48 8.13 9.24
C GLY A 148 10.19 7.69 9.95
N GLU A 149 9.61 6.57 9.54
CA GLU A 149 8.44 5.98 10.20
C GLU A 149 8.77 5.54 11.64
N ARG A 150 9.94 4.94 11.85
CA ARG A 150 10.41 4.55 13.18
C ARG A 150 10.49 5.74 14.13
N ARG A 151 11.05 6.86 13.71
CA ARG A 151 11.12 8.10 14.50
C ARG A 151 9.74 8.61 14.85
N ILE A 152 8.82 8.67 13.89
CA ILE A 152 7.44 9.09 14.14
C ILE A 152 6.78 8.22 15.21
N LEU A 153 6.95 6.90 15.16
CA LEU A 153 6.40 5.97 16.14
C LEU A 153 6.98 6.18 17.55
N ILE A 154 8.26 6.46 17.65
CA ILE A 154 8.92 6.74 18.94
C ILE A 154 8.47 8.10 19.47
N ASP A 155 8.61 9.16 18.68
CA ASP A 155 8.46 10.54 19.12
C ASP A 155 6.99 10.94 19.33
N HIS A 156 6.07 10.41 18.52
CA HIS A 156 4.66 10.85 18.52
C HIS A 156 3.66 9.80 19.02
N TYR A 157 4.04 8.51 18.96
CA TYR A 157 3.16 7.43 19.43
C TYR A 157 3.62 6.79 20.74
N GLY A 158 4.81 7.18 21.26
CA GLY A 158 5.35 6.68 22.52
C GLY A 158 5.76 5.21 22.50
N VAL A 159 6.15 4.70 21.31
CA VAL A 159 6.69 3.35 21.17
C VAL A 159 8.13 3.33 21.66
N SER A 160 8.47 2.38 22.53
CA SER A 160 9.87 2.27 22.99
C SER A 160 10.80 1.89 21.82
N PRO A 161 12.03 2.43 21.76
CA PRO A 161 12.98 2.16 20.66
C PRO A 161 13.25 0.68 20.41
N GLN A 162 13.17 -0.15 21.46
CA GLN A 162 13.39 -1.61 21.40
C GLN A 162 12.22 -2.36 20.76
N ARG A 163 11.02 -1.78 20.76
CA ARG A 163 9.83 -2.37 20.13
C ARG A 163 9.58 -1.88 18.70
N ALA A 164 10.12 -0.72 18.34
CA ALA A 164 10.07 -0.19 16.98
C ALA A 164 11.19 -0.82 16.15
N VAL A 165 10.85 -1.82 15.35
CA VAL A 165 11.82 -2.61 14.57
C VAL A 165 11.75 -2.22 13.11
N GLN A 166 12.86 -1.75 12.55
CA GLN A 166 12.93 -1.41 11.14
C GLN A 166 13.12 -2.66 10.30
N VAL A 167 12.16 -2.92 9.42
CA VAL A 167 12.20 -3.97 8.40
C VAL A 167 11.79 -3.34 7.07
N PRO A 168 12.73 -2.98 6.20
CA PRO A 168 12.42 -2.43 4.90
C PRO A 168 11.57 -3.39 4.07
N CYS A 169 10.67 -2.83 3.27
CA CYS A 169 9.91 -3.65 2.32
C CYS A 169 10.85 -4.23 1.25
N GLY A 170 10.55 -5.42 0.79
CA GLY A 170 11.22 -6.07 -0.32
C GLY A 170 10.47 -5.89 -1.64
N VAL A 171 11.10 -6.32 -2.72
CA VAL A 171 10.52 -6.43 -4.06
C VAL A 171 10.76 -7.83 -4.62
N ASP A 172 9.81 -8.34 -5.38
CA ASP A 172 9.96 -9.61 -6.11
C ASP A 172 10.83 -9.39 -7.35
N THR A 173 12.12 -9.75 -7.27
CA THR A 173 13.08 -9.58 -8.34
C THR A 173 12.94 -10.61 -9.48
N ASP A 174 12.15 -11.66 -9.29
CA ASP A 174 11.78 -12.57 -10.37
C ASP A 174 10.72 -11.93 -11.27
N HIS A 175 9.85 -11.13 -10.67
CA HIS A 175 8.80 -10.40 -11.35
C HIS A 175 9.28 -9.04 -11.89
N PHE A 176 9.87 -8.21 -11.04
CA PHE A 176 10.50 -6.92 -11.41
C PHE A 176 11.97 -7.15 -11.75
N ARG A 177 12.26 -7.21 -13.02
CA ARG A 177 13.62 -7.46 -13.54
C ARG A 177 13.88 -6.67 -14.82
N PRO A 178 15.15 -6.45 -15.18
CA PRO A 178 15.50 -5.80 -16.43
C PRO A 178 14.98 -6.56 -17.65
N MET A 179 14.38 -5.79 -18.58
CA MET A 179 13.92 -6.27 -19.89
C MET A 179 14.40 -5.29 -20.98
N SER A 180 14.26 -5.69 -22.24
CA SER A 180 14.58 -4.80 -23.36
C SER A 180 13.69 -3.55 -23.36
N ARG A 181 14.28 -2.36 -23.13
CA ARG A 181 13.58 -1.07 -23.18
C ARG A 181 12.90 -0.85 -24.52
N ALA A 182 13.60 -1.11 -25.63
CA ALA A 182 13.01 -0.99 -26.95
C ALA A 182 11.82 -1.94 -27.16
N GLY A 183 11.91 -3.15 -26.62
CA GLY A 183 10.80 -4.11 -26.62
C GLY A 183 9.61 -3.65 -25.80
N ALA A 184 9.87 -3.10 -24.62
CA ALA A 184 8.83 -2.55 -23.73
C ALA A 184 8.12 -1.34 -24.40
N ARG A 185 8.87 -0.42 -24.96
CA ARG A 185 8.33 0.76 -25.69
C ARG A 185 7.46 0.35 -26.87
N ARG A 186 7.90 -0.60 -27.71
CA ARG A 186 7.07 -1.10 -28.82
C ARG A 186 5.74 -1.68 -28.34
N ARG A 187 5.74 -2.44 -27.24
CA ARG A 187 4.51 -3.04 -26.68
C ARG A 187 3.55 -2.00 -26.09
N LEU A 188 4.07 -0.87 -25.63
CA LEU A 188 3.27 0.24 -25.10
C LEU A 188 2.97 1.33 -26.13
N GLY A 189 3.43 1.20 -27.39
CA GLY A 189 3.25 2.22 -28.41
C GLY A 189 4.01 3.53 -28.12
N LEU A 190 5.10 3.46 -27.36
CA LEU A 190 5.90 4.63 -26.98
C LEU A 190 7.03 4.89 -27.99
N PRO A 191 7.42 6.16 -28.21
CA PRO A 191 8.52 6.52 -29.09
C PRO A 191 9.83 5.90 -28.63
N GLN A 192 10.70 5.56 -29.59
CA GLN A 192 11.99 4.92 -29.27
C GLN A 192 13.06 5.95 -28.90
N ASP A 193 12.97 7.16 -29.47
CA ASP A 193 14.02 8.18 -29.44
C ASP A 193 13.71 9.35 -28.49
N GLU A 194 12.56 9.34 -27.83
CA GLU A 194 12.21 10.36 -26.86
C GLU A 194 12.42 9.84 -25.42
N PRO A 195 12.96 10.65 -24.49
CA PRO A 195 13.00 10.33 -23.07
C PRO A 195 11.60 10.09 -22.52
N VAL A 196 11.44 9.03 -21.71
CA VAL A 196 10.19 8.67 -21.06
C VAL A 196 10.35 8.81 -19.56
N LEU A 197 9.64 9.78 -18.98
CA LEU A 197 9.47 9.96 -17.54
C LEU A 197 8.25 9.16 -17.12
N LEU A 198 8.35 8.40 -16.04
CA LEU A 198 7.28 7.55 -15.53
C LEU A 198 6.90 7.94 -14.12
N TYR A 199 5.62 8.12 -13.89
CA TYR A 199 4.99 8.11 -12.58
C TYR A 199 4.08 6.88 -12.47
N VAL A 200 4.16 6.17 -11.35
CA VAL A 200 3.24 5.07 -11.00
C VAL A 200 2.67 5.31 -9.62
N GLY A 201 1.35 5.33 -9.48
CA GLY A 201 0.74 5.49 -8.17
C GLY A 201 -0.71 5.97 -8.20
N ARG A 202 -1.28 6.18 -7.02
CA ARG A 202 -2.62 6.76 -6.85
C ARG A 202 -2.60 8.23 -7.27
N ILE A 203 -3.73 8.71 -7.78
CA ILE A 203 -3.87 10.11 -8.20
C ILE A 203 -4.44 10.92 -7.03
N GLU A 204 -3.62 11.17 -6.04
CA GLU A 204 -3.94 11.90 -4.82
C GLU A 204 -3.02 13.13 -4.67
N PRO A 205 -3.48 14.23 -4.05
CA PRO A 205 -2.64 15.44 -3.83
C PRO A 205 -1.32 15.11 -3.14
N LEU A 206 -1.33 14.20 -2.15
CA LEU A 206 -0.15 13.78 -1.41
C LEU A 206 0.96 13.17 -2.29
N LYS A 207 0.61 12.73 -3.49
CA LYS A 207 1.54 12.11 -4.46
C LYS A 207 2.27 13.12 -5.36
N GLY A 208 1.93 14.41 -5.31
CA GLY A 208 2.68 15.50 -5.93
C GLY A 208 2.75 15.45 -7.46
N ILE A 209 1.74 14.89 -8.14
CA ILE A 209 1.74 14.79 -9.62
C ILE A 209 1.71 16.18 -10.25
N ASP A 210 1.05 17.14 -9.63
CA ASP A 210 1.04 18.54 -10.05
C ASP A 210 2.44 19.16 -10.02
N ILE A 211 3.25 18.84 -9.01
CA ILE A 211 4.66 19.26 -8.95
C ILE A 211 5.44 18.64 -10.09
N LEU A 212 5.23 17.36 -10.37
CA LEU A 212 5.87 16.66 -11.48
C LEU A 212 5.53 17.31 -12.82
N ILE A 213 4.26 17.63 -13.07
CA ILE A 213 3.81 18.29 -14.31
C ILE A 213 4.46 19.70 -14.43
N ARG A 214 4.49 20.48 -13.34
CA ARG A 214 5.16 21.80 -13.33
C ARG A 214 6.67 21.70 -13.57
N ALA A 215 7.32 20.71 -12.99
CA ALA A 215 8.74 20.46 -13.20
C ALA A 215 9.02 20.01 -14.66
N ALA A 216 8.17 19.13 -15.19
CA ALA A 216 8.27 18.67 -16.58
C ALA A 216 8.09 19.82 -17.58
N ALA A 217 7.24 20.81 -17.27
CA ALA A 217 7.06 22.00 -18.12
C ALA A 217 8.30 22.91 -18.20
N GLN A 218 9.24 22.76 -17.25
CA GLN A 218 10.52 23.48 -17.26
C GLN A 218 11.63 22.71 -17.98
N THR A 219 11.33 21.50 -18.45
CA THR A 219 12.29 20.65 -19.14
C THR A 219 12.36 21.05 -20.61
N GLU A 220 13.57 21.38 -21.10
CA GLU A 220 13.80 21.64 -22.50
C GLU A 220 13.86 20.35 -23.31
N GLY A 221 13.43 20.44 -24.59
CA GLY A 221 13.46 19.30 -25.51
C GLY A 221 12.22 18.42 -25.51
N ARG A 222 12.30 17.35 -26.31
CA ARG A 222 11.19 16.37 -26.42
C ARG A 222 11.26 15.37 -25.29
N PHE A 223 10.12 15.05 -24.69
CA PHE A 223 9.97 13.99 -23.70
C PHE A 223 8.52 13.47 -23.69
N ARG A 224 8.32 12.33 -23.06
CA ARG A 224 6.99 11.81 -22.69
C ARG A 224 6.91 11.66 -21.18
N LEU A 225 5.87 12.22 -20.57
CA LEU A 225 5.52 11.98 -19.18
C LEU A 225 4.35 10.99 -19.14
N LEU A 226 4.62 9.79 -18.68
CA LEU A 226 3.62 8.73 -18.54
C LEU A 226 3.16 8.66 -17.09
N VAL A 227 1.89 9.00 -16.84
CA VAL A 227 1.25 8.97 -15.53
C VAL A 227 0.36 7.74 -15.47
N VAL A 228 0.78 6.71 -14.74
CA VAL A 228 0.07 5.43 -14.62
C VAL A 228 -0.59 5.32 -13.26
N GLY A 229 -1.90 5.23 -13.23
CA GLY A 229 -2.65 5.02 -12.00
C GLY A 229 -4.03 5.68 -11.97
N GLY A 230 -4.62 5.63 -10.78
CA GLY A 230 -5.98 6.09 -10.54
C GLY A 230 -7.04 5.15 -11.10
N ASP A 231 -8.24 5.29 -10.58
CA ASP A 231 -9.43 4.57 -11.04
C ASP A 231 -10.54 5.56 -11.46
N GLY A 232 -11.75 5.06 -11.71
CA GLY A 232 -12.87 5.91 -12.11
C GLY A 232 -13.28 6.99 -11.09
N LYS A 233 -12.88 6.84 -9.81
CA LYS A 233 -13.15 7.81 -8.74
C LYS A 233 -12.21 9.02 -8.81
N ASP A 234 -11.07 8.87 -9.48
CA ASP A 234 -10.06 9.92 -9.65
C ASP A 234 -10.28 10.77 -10.91
N ALA A 235 -11.42 10.64 -11.59
CA ALA A 235 -11.68 11.29 -12.89
C ALA A 235 -11.58 12.82 -12.80
N GLU A 236 -12.16 13.42 -11.75
CA GLU A 236 -12.10 14.88 -11.52
C GLU A 236 -10.65 15.35 -11.35
N ARG A 237 -9.89 14.66 -10.51
CA ARG A 237 -8.48 15.01 -10.25
C ARG A 237 -7.60 14.80 -11.49
N LYS A 238 -7.86 13.76 -12.29
CA LYS A 238 -7.18 13.58 -13.58
C LYS A 238 -7.45 14.74 -14.54
N GLU A 239 -8.69 15.24 -14.55
CA GLU A 239 -9.07 16.36 -15.40
C GLU A 239 -8.42 17.66 -14.95
N GLU A 240 -8.29 17.90 -13.65
CA GLU A 240 -7.52 19.04 -13.12
C GLU A 240 -6.05 18.98 -13.57
N LEU A 241 -5.44 17.79 -13.51
CA LEU A 241 -4.04 17.60 -13.93
C LEU A 241 -3.87 17.75 -15.45
N ARG A 242 -4.85 17.37 -16.27
CA ARG A 242 -4.86 17.62 -17.71
C ARG A 242 -4.92 19.11 -18.00
N ARG A 243 -5.84 19.83 -17.36
CA ARG A 243 -5.93 21.29 -17.51
C ARG A 243 -4.62 21.99 -17.11
N LEU A 244 -3.99 21.54 -16.03
CA LEU A 244 -2.68 22.05 -15.63
C LEU A 244 -1.62 21.82 -16.73
N ALA A 245 -1.60 20.66 -17.35
CA ALA A 245 -0.68 20.37 -18.45
C ALA A 245 -0.98 21.23 -19.71
N GLU A 246 -2.25 21.53 -19.99
CA GLU A 246 -2.67 22.44 -21.06
C GLU A 246 -2.23 23.89 -20.78
N GLU A 247 -2.49 24.40 -19.57
CA GLU A 247 -2.07 25.75 -19.14
C GLU A 247 -0.56 25.95 -19.24
N LEU A 248 0.21 24.88 -18.99
CA LEU A 248 1.67 24.90 -19.07
C LEU A 248 2.22 24.57 -20.48
N GLY A 249 1.35 24.34 -21.47
CA GLY A 249 1.73 24.08 -22.85
C GLY A 249 2.38 22.72 -23.13
N ILE A 250 2.24 21.75 -22.21
CA ILE A 250 2.84 20.41 -22.33
C ILE A 250 1.82 19.27 -22.44
N ALA A 251 0.53 19.56 -22.68
CA ALA A 251 -0.51 18.53 -22.78
C ALA A 251 -0.18 17.42 -23.78
N GLY A 252 0.47 17.77 -24.93
CA GLY A 252 0.91 16.80 -25.92
C GLY A 252 2.05 15.87 -25.46
N ASN A 253 2.70 16.18 -24.36
CA ASN A 253 3.79 15.39 -23.79
C ASN A 253 3.30 14.45 -22.67
N VAL A 254 2.14 14.73 -22.07
CA VAL A 254 1.64 13.99 -20.90
C VAL A 254 0.62 12.94 -21.31
N ILE A 255 0.84 11.69 -20.94
CA ILE A 255 -0.03 10.57 -21.21
C ILE A 255 -0.58 10.04 -19.87
N PHE A 256 -1.89 10.14 -19.69
CA PHE A 256 -2.57 9.55 -18.51
C PHE A 256 -3.07 8.16 -18.87
N GLN A 257 -2.57 7.16 -18.16
CA GLN A 257 -2.96 5.76 -18.26
C GLN A 257 -3.65 5.37 -16.95
N ASP A 258 -4.82 4.74 -17.05
CA ASP A 258 -5.50 4.16 -15.87
C ASP A 258 -4.63 3.10 -15.19
N ALA A 259 -5.00 2.77 -13.94
CA ALA A 259 -4.31 1.74 -13.19
C ALA A 259 -4.23 0.43 -13.98
N VAL A 260 -3.05 -0.13 -14.04
CA VAL A 260 -2.79 -1.41 -14.70
C VAL A 260 -2.60 -2.50 -13.65
N SER A 261 -2.79 -3.75 -14.06
CA SER A 261 -2.51 -4.88 -13.17
C SER A 261 -1.02 -4.88 -12.76
N HIS A 262 -0.75 -5.32 -11.54
CA HIS A 262 0.60 -5.41 -11.00
C HIS A 262 1.54 -6.18 -11.94
N ASP A 263 1.04 -7.22 -12.61
CA ASP A 263 1.80 -8.04 -13.55
C ASP A 263 2.26 -7.29 -14.81
N ARG A 264 1.62 -6.16 -15.14
CA ARG A 264 2.01 -5.31 -16.27
C ARG A 264 2.98 -4.19 -15.91
N LEU A 265 3.15 -3.87 -14.62
CA LEU A 265 4.01 -2.78 -14.17
C LEU A 265 5.47 -2.94 -14.61
N PRO A 266 6.10 -4.15 -14.62
CA PRO A 266 7.46 -4.29 -15.11
C PRO A 266 7.66 -3.76 -16.53
N LEU A 267 6.63 -3.85 -17.40
CA LEU A 267 6.70 -3.32 -18.76
C LEU A 267 6.84 -1.80 -18.78
N TYR A 268 6.13 -1.10 -17.90
CA TYR A 268 6.18 0.35 -17.77
C TYR A 268 7.51 0.83 -17.20
N TYR A 269 7.99 0.18 -16.13
CA TYR A 269 9.30 0.51 -15.55
C TYR A 269 10.43 0.33 -16.56
N ASN A 270 10.43 -0.77 -17.32
CA ASN A 270 11.44 -1.02 -18.34
C ASN A 270 11.32 -0.12 -19.59
N ALA A 271 10.18 0.48 -19.84
CA ALA A 271 10.00 1.42 -20.96
C ALA A 271 10.52 2.84 -20.63
N ALA A 272 10.60 3.17 -19.35
CA ALA A 272 11.01 4.48 -18.86
C ALA A 272 12.53 4.66 -18.88
N ASP A 273 12.98 5.91 -18.96
CA ASP A 273 14.36 6.29 -18.68
C ASP A 273 14.52 6.73 -17.22
N VAL A 274 13.46 7.32 -16.65
CA VAL A 274 13.43 7.80 -15.27
C VAL A 274 12.06 7.50 -14.66
N CYS A 275 12.03 6.86 -13.49
CA CYS A 275 10.85 6.78 -12.65
C CYS A 275 10.89 7.88 -11.60
N VAL A 276 9.82 8.69 -11.53
CA VAL A 276 9.73 9.84 -10.62
C VAL A 276 8.74 9.57 -9.51
N VAL A 277 9.16 9.78 -8.26
CA VAL A 277 8.34 9.66 -7.06
C VAL A 277 8.26 11.04 -6.38
N PRO A 278 7.35 11.93 -6.82
CA PRO A 278 7.29 13.32 -6.36
C PRO A 278 6.49 13.47 -5.05
N SER A 279 6.20 12.36 -4.36
CA SER A 279 5.33 12.32 -3.19
C SER A 279 5.83 13.24 -2.08
N HIS A 280 4.94 14.05 -1.52
CA HIS A 280 5.22 14.85 -0.31
C HIS A 280 5.43 13.97 0.93
N TYR A 281 4.79 12.82 0.96
CA TYR A 281 5.00 11.81 1.98
C TYR A 281 4.94 10.42 1.36
N GLU A 282 5.91 9.59 1.71
CA GLU A 282 5.97 8.18 1.35
C GLU A 282 6.44 7.37 2.56
N SER A 283 5.69 6.35 2.93
CA SER A 283 6.08 5.48 4.06
C SER A 283 7.34 4.66 3.73
N PHE A 284 7.41 4.15 2.49
CA PHE A 284 8.57 3.40 2.00
C PHE A 284 8.86 3.63 0.51
N GLY A 285 7.83 3.73 -0.34
CA GLY A 285 8.02 3.91 -1.78
C GLY A 285 8.27 2.61 -2.53
N LEU A 286 7.34 1.65 -2.46
CA LEU A 286 7.44 0.38 -3.21
C LEU A 286 7.72 0.61 -4.69
N VAL A 287 7.09 1.61 -5.30
CA VAL A 287 7.30 2.01 -6.70
C VAL A 287 8.78 2.27 -7.01
N ALA A 288 9.51 2.91 -6.08
CA ALA A 288 10.93 3.18 -6.29
C ALA A 288 11.76 1.89 -6.35
N ILE A 289 11.54 0.96 -5.43
CA ILE A 289 12.29 -0.31 -5.44
C ILE A 289 11.87 -1.23 -6.58
N GLU A 290 10.61 -1.18 -7.02
CA GLU A 290 10.12 -1.89 -8.21
C GLU A 290 10.82 -1.36 -9.47
N ALA A 291 10.92 -0.02 -9.62
CA ALA A 291 11.64 0.63 -10.70
C ALA A 291 13.13 0.27 -10.68
N MET A 292 13.79 0.36 -9.51
CA MET A 292 15.20 -0.01 -9.34
C MET A 292 15.46 -1.48 -9.67
N ALA A 293 14.54 -2.38 -9.37
CA ALA A 293 14.66 -3.79 -9.72
C ALA A 293 14.53 -4.04 -11.23
N CYS A 294 13.89 -3.13 -11.96
CA CYS A 294 13.80 -3.17 -13.41
C CYS A 294 15.01 -2.55 -14.13
N GLY A 295 15.94 -1.88 -13.46
CA GLY A 295 17.17 -1.26 -13.97
C GLY A 295 17.04 0.26 -14.09
#